data_3af488738f0e45ad73566c3e4b0387ba
#
_entry.id   3af488738f0e45ad73566c3e4b0387ba
#
_cell.length_a   1.000
_cell.length_b   1.000
_cell.length_c   1.000
_cell.angle_alpha   90.00
_cell.angle_beta   90.00
_cell.angle_gamma   90.00
#
_symmetry.space_group_name_H-M   'P 1'
#
loop_
_entity.id
_entity.type
_entity.pdbx_description
1 polymer ?
#
loop_
_entity_poly.entity_id
_entity_poly.type
_entity_poly.pdbx_seq_one_letter_code
_entity_poly.pdbx_strand_id
1 'polypeptide(L)'
;MLCEDSAHILFDCIRKVMSSPIEEYGNGQCVDWQAFELADVVAAGRPRVLRGLCRDWPLVQAARLSHSAFAQALAALDSGAAVDVLHLPPEANGVVGYNASGDGFNYQHFKVSLTEVLTRLAAFSRTPGAVPGVALQSAWIADCMPAFVAHHPMPCLPATVSPRLWVGNRVTTPAHFDVSHNIAVAVCGQRRFTLFPTEQVANLYIGPLDFAPTGAAITLARPDQPDLDRHPRLREALDNALVAVLEPGDALYLPPLWWHQVESLDVLNGLINYWWMPPSMASGMDALLLARLALHSLPAPLRENWRALFEHYVFSDMAATHIPKQQRGVLGELDAQEAATLRERIKSAL
;
A
#
# COMPACT_ATOMS: atom_id res chain seq x y z
N MET A 1 -17.26 20.75 26.29
CA MET A 1 -16.19 21.31 25.45
C MET A 1 -14.78 21.07 25.98
N LEU A 2 -14.60 20.21 27.02
CA LEU A 2 -13.28 19.82 27.59
C LEU A 2 -13.01 18.30 27.50
N CYS A 3 -13.90 17.51 26.86
CA CYS A 3 -13.77 16.04 26.81
C CYS A 3 -13.17 15.51 25.48
N GLU A 4 -13.25 16.26 24.39
CA GLU A 4 -12.78 15.78 23.06
C GLU A 4 -11.25 15.89 22.91
N ASP A 5 -10.66 16.98 23.41
CA ASP A 5 -9.20 17.16 23.38
C ASP A 5 -8.46 16.13 24.25
N SER A 6 -9.05 15.74 25.38
CA SER A 6 -8.45 14.75 26.28
C SER A 6 -8.47 13.33 25.70
N ALA A 7 -9.49 12.99 24.93
CA ALA A 7 -9.58 11.70 24.23
C ALA A 7 -8.53 11.60 23.11
N HIS A 8 -8.34 12.66 22.32
CA HIS A 8 -7.31 12.69 21.27
C HIS A 8 -5.89 12.59 21.84
N ILE A 9 -5.60 13.30 22.94
CA ILE A 9 -4.29 13.24 23.60
C ILE A 9 -4.05 11.84 24.23
N LEU A 10 -5.08 11.23 24.78
CA LEU A 10 -4.99 9.87 25.33
C LEU A 10 -4.80 8.84 24.21
N PHE A 11 -5.48 8.99 23.07
CA PHE A 11 -5.32 8.14 21.88
C PHE A 11 -3.94 8.28 21.25
N ASP A 12 -3.38 9.47 21.12
CA ASP A 12 -2.01 9.67 20.64
C ASP A 12 -0.96 9.12 21.63
N CYS A 13 -1.23 9.18 22.93
CA CYS A 13 -0.38 8.56 23.96
C CYS A 13 -0.44 7.03 23.91
N ILE A 14 -1.63 6.44 23.75
CA ILE A 14 -1.83 4.99 23.61
C ILE A 14 -1.16 4.50 22.31
N ARG A 15 -1.31 5.23 21.21
CA ARG A 15 -0.66 4.94 19.92
C ARG A 15 0.87 4.95 20.01
N LYS A 16 1.44 5.89 20.76
CA LYS A 16 2.89 6.00 20.98
C LYS A 16 3.47 4.88 21.84
N VAL A 17 2.63 4.25 22.65
CA VAL A 17 3.04 3.18 23.58
C VAL A 17 2.90 1.79 22.95
N MET A 18 2.01 1.62 21.94
CA MET A 18 1.62 0.32 21.39
C MET A 18 2.21 0.01 19.99
N SER A 19 3.02 0.88 19.41
CA SER A 19 3.64 0.65 18.10
C SER A 19 5.13 0.94 18.14
N SER A 20 5.90 0.10 17.43
CA SER A 20 7.34 0.31 17.25
C SER A 20 7.62 1.17 16.02
N PRO A 21 8.70 1.97 16.01
CA PRO A 21 9.11 2.67 14.79
C PRO A 21 9.57 1.67 13.73
N ILE A 22 9.30 1.99 12.46
CA ILE A 22 9.89 1.25 11.33
C ILE A 22 11.39 1.49 11.34
N GLU A 23 12.15 0.44 11.13
CA GLU A 23 13.61 0.52 11.08
C GLU A 23 14.08 1.40 9.92
N GLU A 24 15.03 2.28 10.18
CA GLU A 24 15.58 3.21 9.19
C GLU A 24 16.86 2.64 8.57
N TYR A 25 16.98 2.74 7.25
CA TYR A 25 18.21 2.37 6.55
C TYR A 25 19.34 3.35 6.93
N GLY A 26 20.54 2.85 7.13
CA GLY A 26 21.70 3.71 7.46
C GLY A 26 21.58 4.43 8.83
N ASN A 27 20.86 3.84 9.80
CA ASN A 27 20.67 4.41 11.15
C ASN A 27 20.06 5.82 11.14
N GLY A 28 19.12 6.08 10.24
CA GLY A 28 18.39 7.34 10.15
C GLY A 28 19.14 8.49 9.47
N GLN A 29 20.32 8.23 8.91
CA GLN A 29 21.00 9.20 8.07
C GLN A 29 20.32 9.29 6.70
N CYS A 30 20.44 10.47 6.05
CA CYS A 30 20.00 10.61 4.67
C CYS A 30 20.71 9.61 3.76
N VAL A 31 19.91 8.91 2.96
CA VAL A 31 20.41 7.90 2.02
C VAL A 31 21.30 8.56 0.98
N ASP A 32 22.48 8.01 0.78
CA ASP A 32 23.37 8.34 -0.32
C ASP A 32 23.15 7.34 -1.46
N TRP A 33 22.76 7.83 -2.64
CA TRP A 33 22.54 7.00 -3.82
C TRP A 33 23.77 6.17 -4.24
N GLN A 34 24.98 6.65 -3.98
CA GLN A 34 26.20 5.95 -4.34
C GLN A 34 26.47 4.73 -3.46
N ALA A 35 25.92 4.74 -2.23
CA ALA A 35 26.09 3.68 -1.25
C ALA A 35 24.81 2.85 -1.04
N PHE A 36 23.73 3.19 -1.74
CA PHE A 36 22.44 2.54 -1.56
C PHE A 36 22.29 1.29 -2.42
N GLU A 37 22.13 0.14 -1.77
CA GLU A 37 21.87 -1.14 -2.44
C GLU A 37 20.45 -1.61 -2.15
N LEU A 38 19.56 -1.50 -3.16
CA LEU A 38 18.17 -1.94 -3.05
C LEU A 38 18.08 -3.45 -2.75
N ALA A 39 19.00 -4.24 -3.27
CA ALA A 39 19.03 -5.69 -3.05
C ALA A 39 19.12 -6.06 -1.56
N ASP A 40 19.90 -5.31 -0.77
CA ASP A 40 20.02 -5.54 0.68
C ASP A 40 18.70 -5.26 1.41
N VAL A 41 18.01 -4.18 0.99
CA VAL A 41 16.71 -3.80 1.56
C VAL A 41 15.66 -4.85 1.23
N VAL A 42 15.65 -5.34 -0.01
CA VAL A 42 14.73 -6.40 -0.45
C VAL A 42 15.02 -7.72 0.26
N ALA A 43 16.29 -8.11 0.37
CA ALA A 43 16.70 -9.36 1.03
C ALA A 43 16.36 -9.39 2.53
N ALA A 44 16.28 -8.23 3.17
CA ALA A 44 15.87 -8.14 4.57
C ALA A 44 14.40 -8.55 4.79
N GLY A 45 13.54 -8.52 3.74
CA GLY A 45 12.15 -8.95 3.78
C GLY A 45 11.26 -8.17 4.75
N ARG A 46 11.71 -6.98 5.17
CA ARG A 46 11.02 -6.12 6.17
C ARG A 46 10.92 -4.69 5.67
N PRO A 47 9.88 -3.94 6.11
CA PRO A 47 9.76 -2.52 5.81
C PRO A 47 10.98 -1.73 6.28
N ARG A 48 11.40 -0.74 5.47
CA ARG A 48 12.53 0.13 5.77
C ARG A 48 12.22 1.57 5.38
N VAL A 49 12.48 2.51 6.29
CA VAL A 49 12.45 3.92 5.95
C VAL A 49 13.78 4.33 5.33
N LEU A 50 13.70 5.02 4.20
CA LEU A 50 14.83 5.51 3.41
C LEU A 50 14.82 7.05 3.49
N ARG A 51 15.44 7.59 4.55
CA ARG A 51 15.41 9.04 4.83
C ARG A 51 16.09 9.85 3.73
N GLY A 52 15.40 10.85 3.24
CA GLY A 52 15.92 11.79 2.24
C GLY A 52 16.31 11.17 0.90
N LEU A 53 15.87 9.94 0.59
CA LEU A 53 16.23 9.23 -0.65
C LEU A 53 15.99 10.09 -1.89
N CYS A 54 14.91 10.85 -1.92
CA CYS A 54 14.50 11.69 -3.04
C CYS A 54 14.54 13.19 -2.69
N ARG A 55 15.35 13.58 -1.69
CA ARG A 55 15.40 14.97 -1.20
C ARG A 55 15.73 16.01 -2.29
N ASP A 56 16.47 15.59 -3.31
CA ASP A 56 16.93 16.49 -4.38
C ASP A 56 15.98 16.56 -5.58
N TRP A 57 14.85 15.85 -5.53
CA TRP A 57 13.84 15.93 -6.57
C TRP A 57 13.23 17.34 -6.64
N PRO A 58 13.05 17.93 -7.85
CA PRO A 58 12.48 19.27 -8.01
C PRO A 58 11.11 19.44 -7.32
N LEU A 59 10.22 18.43 -7.39
CA LEU A 59 8.94 18.47 -6.68
C LEU A 59 9.11 18.51 -5.15
N VAL A 60 10.07 17.79 -4.60
CA VAL A 60 10.37 17.79 -3.17
C VAL A 60 10.93 19.15 -2.75
N GLN A 61 11.83 19.73 -3.54
CA GLN A 61 12.35 21.06 -3.28
C GLN A 61 11.25 22.13 -3.32
N ALA A 62 10.32 22.03 -4.28
CA ALA A 62 9.15 22.90 -4.34
C ALA A 62 8.22 22.74 -3.12
N ALA A 63 7.99 21.50 -2.67
CA ALA A 63 7.16 21.20 -1.49
C ALA A 63 7.74 21.77 -0.20
N ARG A 64 9.07 21.78 -0.08
CA ARG A 64 9.78 22.39 1.07
C ARG A 64 9.64 23.90 1.12
N LEU A 65 9.43 24.56 -0.02
CA LEU A 65 9.16 26.01 -0.06
C LEU A 65 7.73 26.31 0.40
N SER A 66 6.76 25.66 -0.18
CA SER A 66 5.34 25.78 0.21
C SER A 66 4.44 24.80 -0.56
N HIS A 67 3.25 24.52 -0.04
CA HIS A 67 2.21 23.79 -0.77
C HIS A 67 1.85 24.46 -2.12
N SER A 68 1.87 25.81 -2.18
CA SER A 68 1.61 26.53 -3.43
C SER A 68 2.72 26.32 -4.47
N ALA A 69 3.98 26.36 -4.05
CA ALA A 69 5.11 26.07 -4.94
C ALA A 69 5.07 24.64 -5.47
N PHE A 70 4.77 23.67 -4.61
CA PHE A 70 4.56 22.28 -5.03
C PHE A 70 3.41 22.15 -6.05
N ALA A 71 2.25 22.75 -5.75
CA ALA A 71 1.09 22.70 -6.65
C ALA A 71 1.40 23.29 -8.03
N GLN A 72 2.12 24.41 -8.08
CA GLN A 72 2.56 25.03 -9.33
C GLN A 72 3.55 24.15 -10.10
N ALA A 73 4.55 23.59 -9.41
CA ALA A 73 5.52 22.69 -10.03
C ALA A 73 4.86 21.40 -10.57
N LEU A 74 3.89 20.87 -9.82
CA LEU A 74 3.14 19.68 -10.23
C LEU A 74 2.21 19.98 -11.43
N ALA A 75 1.51 21.13 -11.41
CA ALA A 75 0.66 21.57 -12.52
C ALA A 75 1.47 21.83 -13.80
N ALA A 76 2.71 22.29 -13.70
CA ALA A 76 3.58 22.49 -14.85
C ALA A 76 3.99 21.17 -15.56
N LEU A 77 3.85 20.03 -14.90
CA LEU A 77 4.09 18.70 -15.45
C LEU A 77 2.83 18.06 -16.04
N ASP A 78 1.63 18.63 -15.76
CA ASP A 78 0.35 18.07 -16.18
C ASP A 78 0.22 18.05 -17.70
N SER A 79 -0.02 16.87 -18.27
CA SER A 79 -0.31 16.69 -19.70
C SER A 79 -1.75 17.04 -20.07
N GLY A 80 -2.62 17.25 -19.10
CA GLY A 80 -4.07 17.38 -19.28
C GLY A 80 -4.81 16.03 -19.39
N ALA A 81 -4.11 14.90 -19.30
CA ALA A 81 -4.75 13.59 -19.31
C ALA A 81 -5.66 13.42 -18.08
N ALA A 82 -6.81 12.78 -18.31
CA ALA A 82 -7.77 12.53 -17.24
C ALA A 82 -7.23 11.48 -16.26
N VAL A 83 -7.24 11.80 -14.97
CA VAL A 83 -6.85 10.94 -13.86
C VAL A 83 -8.08 10.55 -13.03
N ASP A 84 -8.02 9.41 -12.38
CA ASP A 84 -9.10 8.93 -11.50
C ASP A 84 -8.98 9.55 -10.11
N VAL A 85 -10.10 10.09 -9.61
CA VAL A 85 -10.15 10.85 -8.36
C VAL A 85 -11.32 10.36 -7.52
N LEU A 86 -11.05 10.00 -6.27
CA LEU A 86 -12.09 9.76 -5.27
C LEU A 86 -12.52 11.09 -4.65
N HIS A 87 -13.81 11.23 -4.51
CA HIS A 87 -14.44 12.33 -3.76
C HIS A 87 -15.23 11.72 -2.60
N LEU A 88 -14.76 11.95 -1.38
CA LEU A 88 -15.39 11.48 -0.15
C LEU A 88 -16.24 12.63 0.41
N PRO A 89 -17.51 12.40 0.74
CA PRO A 89 -18.30 13.44 1.41
C PRO A 89 -17.76 13.74 2.81
N PRO A 90 -18.01 14.92 3.39
CA PRO A 90 -17.45 15.33 4.68
C PRO A 90 -17.71 14.34 5.82
N GLU A 91 -18.86 13.65 5.82
CA GLU A 91 -19.27 12.65 6.82
C GLU A 91 -18.41 11.38 6.77
N ALA A 92 -17.70 11.13 5.68
CA ALA A 92 -16.71 10.06 5.60
C ALA A 92 -15.43 10.35 6.39
N ASN A 93 -15.28 11.59 6.90
CA ASN A 93 -14.12 12.06 7.68
C ASN A 93 -12.77 11.72 6.99
N GLY A 94 -12.75 11.77 5.65
CA GLY A 94 -11.58 11.46 4.85
C GLY A 94 -11.19 9.97 4.80
N VAL A 95 -12.00 9.06 5.32
CA VAL A 95 -11.66 7.61 5.36
C VAL A 95 -12.33 6.88 4.20
N VAL A 96 -11.51 6.26 3.36
CA VAL A 96 -11.97 5.39 2.27
C VAL A 96 -12.59 4.11 2.86
N GLY A 97 -13.76 3.73 2.39
CA GLY A 97 -14.44 2.54 2.92
C GLY A 97 -15.74 2.19 2.23
N TYR A 98 -16.49 1.35 2.89
CA TYR A 98 -17.84 0.97 2.46
C TYR A 98 -18.87 2.04 2.88
N ASN A 99 -19.97 2.11 2.13
CA ASN A 99 -21.13 2.89 2.53
C ASN A 99 -21.87 2.25 3.73
N ALA A 100 -22.86 2.94 4.28
CA ALA A 100 -23.58 2.48 5.47
C ALA A 100 -24.34 1.18 5.26
N SER A 101 -24.79 0.87 4.04
CA SER A 101 -25.48 -0.40 3.70
C SER A 101 -24.50 -1.55 3.41
N GLY A 102 -23.23 -1.27 3.17
CA GLY A 102 -22.22 -2.29 2.88
C GLY A 102 -22.26 -2.86 1.45
N ASP A 103 -23.12 -2.32 0.59
CA ASP A 103 -23.34 -2.75 -0.80
C ASP A 103 -22.64 -1.85 -1.83
N GLY A 104 -21.92 -0.85 -1.38
CA GLY A 104 -21.18 0.12 -2.17
C GLY A 104 -20.07 0.77 -1.36
N PHE A 105 -19.46 1.81 -1.93
CA PHE A 105 -18.39 2.57 -1.30
C PHE A 105 -18.88 3.94 -0.84
N ASN A 106 -18.18 4.55 0.10
CA ASN A 106 -18.50 5.85 0.69
C ASN A 106 -17.95 7.03 -0.10
N TYR A 107 -17.60 6.85 -1.37
CA TYR A 107 -17.04 7.87 -2.23
C TYR A 107 -17.61 7.77 -3.65
N GLN A 108 -17.36 8.81 -4.44
CA GLN A 108 -17.66 8.87 -5.86
C GLN A 108 -16.36 8.98 -6.67
N HIS A 109 -16.36 8.45 -7.90
CA HIS A 109 -15.27 8.59 -8.86
C HIS A 109 -15.51 9.76 -9.80
N PHE A 110 -14.45 10.51 -10.07
CA PHE A 110 -14.41 11.54 -11.11
C PHE A 110 -13.16 11.35 -11.97
N LYS A 111 -13.27 11.73 -13.24
CA LYS A 111 -12.13 11.80 -14.14
C LYS A 111 -11.93 13.25 -14.56
N VAL A 112 -10.81 13.84 -14.13
CA VAL A 112 -10.45 15.24 -14.36
C VAL A 112 -8.94 15.35 -14.57
N SER A 113 -8.43 16.49 -15.07
CA SER A 113 -6.97 16.71 -15.16
C SER A 113 -6.34 16.87 -13.79
N LEU A 114 -5.03 16.65 -13.70
CA LEU A 114 -4.27 16.90 -12.47
C LEU A 114 -4.38 18.34 -12.00
N THR A 115 -4.34 19.31 -12.92
CA THR A 115 -4.52 20.75 -12.62
C THR A 115 -5.89 21.04 -12.00
N GLU A 116 -6.94 20.36 -12.45
CA GLU A 116 -8.27 20.51 -11.86
C GLU A 116 -8.34 19.95 -10.43
N VAL A 117 -7.68 18.81 -10.18
CA VAL A 117 -7.52 18.26 -8.81
C VAL A 117 -6.86 19.28 -7.89
N LEU A 118 -5.74 19.87 -8.32
CA LEU A 118 -5.01 20.87 -7.54
C LEU A 118 -5.86 22.13 -7.28
N THR A 119 -6.65 22.56 -8.25
CA THR A 119 -7.57 23.70 -8.12
C THR A 119 -8.63 23.44 -7.05
N ARG A 120 -9.24 22.25 -7.04
CA ARG A 120 -10.21 21.82 -6.02
C ARG A 120 -9.57 21.78 -4.62
N LEU A 121 -8.38 21.17 -4.50
CA LEU A 121 -7.64 21.10 -3.23
C LEU A 121 -7.28 22.50 -2.70
N ALA A 122 -6.87 23.43 -3.58
CA ALA A 122 -6.61 24.82 -3.21
C ALA A 122 -7.87 25.58 -2.76
N ALA A 123 -9.04 25.25 -3.30
CA ALA A 123 -10.30 25.79 -2.82
C ALA A 123 -10.64 25.27 -1.42
N PHE A 124 -10.54 23.95 -1.21
CA PHE A 124 -10.83 23.31 0.08
C PHE A 124 -9.88 23.74 1.19
N SER A 125 -8.59 23.97 0.89
CA SER A 125 -7.63 24.45 1.90
C SER A 125 -7.96 25.83 2.50
N ARG A 126 -8.82 26.60 1.83
CA ARG A 126 -9.29 27.93 2.27
C ARG A 126 -10.69 27.90 2.86
N THR A 127 -11.39 26.77 2.80
CA THR A 127 -12.77 26.63 3.30
C THR A 127 -12.72 26.26 4.79
N PRO A 128 -13.36 27.05 5.67
CA PRO A 128 -13.47 26.70 7.08
C PRO A 128 -14.38 25.48 7.31
N GLY A 129 -14.06 24.68 8.32
CA GLY A 129 -14.87 23.53 8.72
C GLY A 129 -14.51 22.24 7.98
N ALA A 130 -15.44 21.26 8.05
CA ALA A 130 -15.26 19.98 7.40
C ALA A 130 -15.36 20.13 5.88
N VAL A 131 -14.37 19.64 5.17
CA VAL A 131 -14.31 19.65 3.70
C VAL A 131 -14.34 18.22 3.16
N PRO A 132 -14.81 18.02 1.92
CA PRO A 132 -14.72 16.71 1.28
C PRO A 132 -13.31 16.19 1.22
N GLY A 133 -13.14 14.86 1.36
CA GLY A 133 -11.90 14.20 1.02
C GLY A 133 -11.74 14.10 -0.50
N VAL A 134 -10.54 14.43 -0.99
CA VAL A 134 -10.17 14.29 -2.41
C VAL A 134 -8.88 13.51 -2.50
N ALA A 135 -8.89 12.43 -3.27
CA ALA A 135 -7.72 11.61 -3.49
C ALA A 135 -7.61 11.15 -4.94
N LEU A 136 -6.65 11.69 -5.68
CA LEU A 136 -6.20 11.14 -6.93
C LEU A 136 -5.56 9.80 -6.68
N GLN A 137 -6.02 8.77 -7.40
CA GLN A 137 -5.68 7.38 -7.16
C GLN A 137 -4.78 6.85 -8.26
N SER A 138 -3.56 6.43 -7.87
CA SER A 138 -2.68 5.57 -8.67
C SER A 138 -2.55 5.99 -10.16
N ALA A 139 -2.46 7.32 -10.44
CA ALA A 139 -2.36 7.78 -11.82
C ALA A 139 -1.02 7.38 -12.45
N TRP A 140 -1.06 6.86 -13.66
CA TRP A 140 0.15 6.57 -14.43
C TRP A 140 0.88 7.87 -14.74
N ILE A 141 2.11 8.02 -14.20
CA ILE A 141 2.92 9.21 -14.42
C ILE A 141 3.30 9.35 -15.90
N ALA A 142 3.50 8.26 -16.62
CA ALA A 142 3.78 8.29 -18.05
C ALA A 142 2.66 8.97 -18.84
N ASP A 143 1.42 8.89 -18.38
CA ASP A 143 0.26 9.49 -19.06
C ASP A 143 0.02 10.92 -18.58
N CYS A 144 -0.04 11.14 -17.26
CA CYS A 144 -0.43 12.44 -16.71
C CYS A 144 0.74 13.43 -16.53
N MET A 145 1.97 12.95 -16.46
CA MET A 145 3.17 13.79 -16.29
C MET A 145 4.38 13.19 -17.04
N PRO A 146 4.37 13.07 -18.36
CA PRO A 146 5.40 12.36 -19.13
C PRO A 146 6.82 12.93 -18.94
N ALA A 147 6.95 14.23 -18.65
CA ALA A 147 8.24 14.87 -18.39
C ALA A 147 8.82 14.56 -16.99
N PHE A 148 8.07 13.92 -16.09
CA PHE A 148 8.49 13.69 -14.69
C PHE A 148 9.79 12.91 -14.59
N VAL A 149 9.90 11.77 -15.27
CA VAL A 149 11.01 10.81 -15.11
C VAL A 149 12.36 11.44 -15.46
N ALA A 150 12.40 12.36 -16.43
CA ALA A 150 13.63 13.04 -16.87
C ALA A 150 14.28 13.88 -15.75
N HIS A 151 13.49 14.36 -14.78
CA HIS A 151 13.95 15.26 -13.72
C HIS A 151 13.85 14.64 -12.31
N HIS A 152 13.28 13.45 -12.19
CA HIS A 152 13.06 12.76 -10.91
C HIS A 152 13.59 11.31 -11.00
N PRO A 153 14.92 11.13 -11.05
CA PRO A 153 15.52 9.82 -11.25
C PRO A 153 15.27 8.88 -10.06
N MET A 154 15.09 7.58 -10.36
CA MET A 154 15.05 6.48 -9.41
C MET A 154 16.03 5.39 -9.87
N PRO A 155 17.35 5.62 -9.72
CA PRO A 155 18.40 4.80 -10.35
C PRO A 155 18.49 3.37 -9.80
N CYS A 156 17.94 3.11 -8.62
CA CYS A 156 17.92 1.76 -8.03
C CYS A 156 16.90 0.83 -8.66
N LEU A 157 16.00 1.35 -9.51
CA LEU A 157 14.98 0.55 -10.18
C LEU A 157 15.18 0.53 -11.71
N PRO A 158 14.85 -0.60 -12.38
CA PRO A 158 14.84 -0.65 -13.84
C PRO A 158 13.87 0.39 -14.43
N ALA A 159 14.22 0.96 -15.58
CA ALA A 159 13.38 1.92 -16.29
C ALA A 159 12.00 1.39 -16.69
N THR A 160 11.81 0.07 -16.68
CA THR A 160 10.52 -0.60 -16.91
C THR A 160 9.54 -0.47 -15.76
N VAL A 161 10.02 -0.08 -14.57
CA VAL A 161 9.17 0.15 -13.39
C VAL A 161 8.60 1.55 -13.46
N SER A 162 7.37 1.66 -13.92
CA SER A 162 6.71 2.95 -14.08
C SER A 162 6.15 3.47 -12.76
N PRO A 163 6.43 4.74 -12.40
CA PRO A 163 5.89 5.36 -11.20
C PRO A 163 4.40 5.70 -11.32
N ARG A 164 3.74 5.77 -10.16
CA ARG A 164 2.35 6.19 -10.01
C ARG A 164 2.22 7.35 -9.04
N LEU A 165 1.30 8.25 -9.34
CA LEU A 165 1.04 9.45 -8.56
C LEU A 165 -0.21 9.30 -7.70
N TRP A 166 -0.13 9.84 -6.49
CA TRP A 166 -1.22 10.00 -5.52
C TRP A 166 -1.18 11.43 -5.00
N VAL A 167 -2.28 12.16 -5.12
CA VAL A 167 -2.40 13.54 -4.61
C VAL A 167 -3.75 13.71 -3.94
N GLY A 168 -3.75 14.35 -2.77
CA GLY A 168 -5.00 14.58 -2.06
C GLY A 168 -4.84 15.50 -0.86
N ASN A 169 -5.95 15.70 -0.15
CA ASN A 169 -5.94 16.31 1.17
C ASN A 169 -5.84 15.24 2.27
N ARG A 170 -6.41 15.48 3.45
CA ARG A 170 -6.40 14.55 4.59
C ARG A 170 -7.30 13.34 4.31
N VAL A 171 -6.75 12.33 3.66
CA VAL A 171 -7.42 11.07 3.37
C VAL A 171 -6.66 9.92 4.01
N THR A 172 -7.41 8.97 4.56
CA THR A 172 -6.90 7.72 5.12
C THR A 172 -7.32 6.57 4.21
N THR A 173 -6.33 5.83 3.71
CA THR A 173 -6.55 4.52 3.10
C THR A 173 -6.38 3.47 4.19
N PRO A 174 -7.44 2.71 4.55
CA PRO A 174 -7.37 1.68 5.58
C PRO A 174 -6.34 0.60 5.27
N ALA A 175 -5.96 -0.17 6.29
CA ALA A 175 -4.94 -1.20 6.12
C ALA A 175 -5.37 -2.23 5.06
N HIS A 176 -4.50 -2.39 4.07
CA HIS A 176 -4.57 -3.33 2.95
C HIS A 176 -3.17 -3.84 2.65
N PHE A 177 -3.01 -4.77 1.73
CA PHE A 177 -1.70 -5.19 1.24
C PHE A 177 -1.62 -5.14 -0.28
N ASP A 178 -0.40 -4.96 -0.77
CA ASP A 178 -0.04 -5.13 -2.16
C ASP A 178 0.70 -6.47 -2.36
N VAL A 179 0.56 -7.07 -3.53
CA VAL A 179 1.29 -8.31 -3.90
C VAL A 179 2.69 -8.02 -4.46
N SER A 180 3.02 -6.77 -4.68
CA SER A 180 4.27 -6.30 -5.27
C SER A 180 5.18 -5.69 -4.21
N HIS A 181 6.50 -5.70 -4.47
CA HIS A 181 7.40 -4.77 -3.81
C HIS A 181 6.98 -3.33 -4.11
N ASN A 182 7.21 -2.44 -3.17
CA ASN A 182 6.82 -1.04 -3.30
C ASN A 182 7.87 -0.12 -2.67
N ILE A 183 8.29 0.92 -3.41
CA ILE A 183 8.95 2.09 -2.84
C ILE A 183 7.97 3.25 -2.92
N ALA A 184 7.53 3.74 -1.77
CA ALA A 184 6.60 4.84 -1.62
C ALA A 184 7.35 6.11 -1.19
N VAL A 185 7.40 7.13 -2.05
CA VAL A 185 8.13 8.39 -1.84
C VAL A 185 7.15 9.49 -1.47
N ALA A 186 7.26 10.08 -0.29
CA ALA A 186 6.53 11.29 0.05
C ALA A 186 7.15 12.48 -0.70
N VAL A 187 6.36 13.15 -1.53
CA VAL A 187 6.83 14.31 -2.31
C VAL A 187 6.24 15.64 -1.83
N CYS A 188 5.15 15.62 -1.08
CA CYS A 188 4.54 16.79 -0.46
C CYS A 188 3.69 16.38 0.75
N GLY A 189 3.71 17.20 1.80
CA GLY A 189 3.01 16.91 3.06
C GLY A 189 3.58 15.70 3.79
N GLN A 190 3.12 15.49 5.00
CA GLN A 190 3.49 14.34 5.82
C GLN A 190 2.56 13.16 5.59
N ARG A 191 3.11 11.95 5.54
CA ARG A 191 2.33 10.71 5.49
C ARG A 191 2.72 9.78 6.63
N ARG A 192 1.70 9.34 7.37
CA ARG A 192 1.87 8.28 8.36
C ARG A 192 1.54 6.93 7.72
N PHE A 193 2.47 6.00 7.89
CA PHE A 193 2.27 4.60 7.58
C PHE A 193 2.19 3.80 8.87
N THR A 194 1.11 3.02 9.03
CA THR A 194 0.98 2.03 10.10
C THR A 194 0.97 0.67 9.43
N LEU A 195 1.98 -0.15 9.72
CA LEU A 195 2.22 -1.43 9.07
C LEU A 195 1.98 -2.58 10.04
N PHE A 196 1.49 -3.69 9.49
CA PHE A 196 1.30 -4.90 10.26
C PHE A 196 1.90 -6.09 9.53
N PRO A 197 2.61 -6.99 10.22
CA PRO A 197 3.08 -8.24 9.64
C PRO A 197 1.92 -9.05 9.06
N THR A 198 2.19 -9.85 8.04
CA THR A 198 1.16 -10.67 7.35
C THR A 198 0.40 -11.59 8.32
N GLU A 199 1.06 -12.07 9.36
CA GLU A 199 0.50 -12.93 10.41
C GLU A 199 -0.65 -12.29 11.20
N GLN A 200 -0.75 -10.95 11.16
CA GLN A 200 -1.80 -10.21 11.84
C GLN A 200 -3.14 -10.22 11.07
N VAL A 201 -3.24 -10.90 9.93
CA VAL A 201 -4.44 -10.98 9.08
C VAL A 201 -5.72 -11.30 9.87
N ALA A 202 -5.65 -12.24 10.82
CA ALA A 202 -6.81 -12.63 11.64
C ALA A 202 -7.21 -11.54 12.66
N ASN A 203 -6.30 -10.63 13.01
CA ASN A 203 -6.46 -9.59 14.01
C ASN A 203 -6.89 -8.24 13.41
N LEU A 204 -6.80 -8.11 12.08
CA LEU A 204 -7.12 -6.88 11.34
C LEU A 204 -8.59 -6.79 10.88
N TYR A 205 -9.39 -7.83 11.07
CA TYR A 205 -10.80 -7.82 10.66
C TYR A 205 -11.00 -7.41 9.21
N ILE A 206 -10.37 -8.14 8.29
CA ILE A 206 -10.37 -7.83 6.86
C ILE A 206 -11.77 -8.03 6.28
N GLY A 207 -12.18 -7.10 5.43
CA GLY A 207 -13.43 -7.14 4.68
C GLY A 207 -13.42 -8.15 3.52
N PRO A 208 -14.45 -8.11 2.65
CA PRO A 208 -14.54 -8.98 1.48
C PRO A 208 -13.30 -8.90 0.57
N LEU A 209 -12.83 -10.05 0.07
CA LEU A 209 -11.66 -10.11 -0.81
C LEU A 209 -11.99 -9.71 -2.26
N ASP A 210 -13.24 -9.91 -2.66
CA ASP A 210 -13.76 -9.74 -4.04
C ASP A 210 -14.66 -8.50 -4.21
N PHE A 211 -14.90 -7.77 -3.12
CA PHE A 211 -15.65 -6.52 -3.12
C PHE A 211 -14.93 -5.51 -2.21
N ALA A 212 -13.96 -4.81 -2.77
CA ALA A 212 -13.03 -3.99 -2.00
C ALA A 212 -12.90 -2.57 -2.56
N PRO A 213 -12.87 -1.54 -1.70
CA PRO A 213 -12.54 -0.18 -2.11
C PRO A 213 -11.15 -0.14 -2.75
N THR A 214 -11.02 0.58 -3.87
CA THR A 214 -9.72 0.76 -4.56
C THR A 214 -9.01 -0.53 -5.03
N GLY A 215 -9.75 -1.66 -5.07
CA GLY A 215 -9.25 -2.93 -5.61
C GLY A 215 -8.47 -3.81 -4.64
N ALA A 216 -8.28 -3.38 -3.38
CA ALA A 216 -7.63 -4.18 -2.35
C ALA A 216 -8.53 -4.36 -1.13
N ALA A 217 -8.63 -5.57 -0.59
CA ALA A 217 -9.37 -5.84 0.63
C ALA A 217 -8.80 -5.02 1.80
N ILE A 218 -9.66 -4.30 2.51
CA ILE A 218 -9.28 -3.40 3.59
C ILE A 218 -9.72 -3.91 4.95
N THR A 219 -9.04 -3.46 6.02
CA THR A 219 -9.54 -3.66 7.38
C THR A 219 -10.87 -2.94 7.60
N LEU A 220 -11.79 -3.59 8.29
CA LEU A 220 -13.05 -2.99 8.77
C LEU A 220 -12.86 -2.34 10.15
N ALA A 221 -11.87 -2.77 10.91
CA ALA A 221 -11.44 -2.11 12.12
C ALA A 221 -10.62 -0.84 11.79
N ARG A 222 -10.64 0.14 12.68
CA ARG A 222 -9.94 1.41 12.55
C ARG A 222 -8.71 1.43 13.44
N PRO A 223 -7.49 1.11 12.92
CA PRO A 223 -6.25 1.19 13.74
C PRO A 223 -5.96 2.60 14.27
N ASP A 224 -6.39 3.62 13.54
CA ASP A 224 -6.27 5.03 13.91
C ASP A 224 -7.30 5.47 14.97
N GLN A 225 -8.43 4.78 15.09
CA GLN A 225 -9.49 5.01 16.08
C GLN A 225 -10.02 3.66 16.59
N PRO A 226 -9.23 2.90 17.37
CA PRO A 226 -9.57 1.52 17.71
C PRO A 226 -10.79 1.43 18.64
N ASP A 227 -11.79 0.68 18.19
CA ASP A 227 -12.91 0.21 18.99
C ASP A 227 -12.60 -1.23 19.44
N LEU A 228 -11.98 -1.35 20.61
CA LEU A 228 -11.53 -2.65 21.14
C LEU A 228 -12.66 -3.48 21.76
N ASP A 229 -13.81 -2.87 22.04
CA ASP A 229 -15.00 -3.61 22.47
C ASP A 229 -15.61 -4.38 21.30
N ARG A 230 -15.69 -3.73 20.13
CA ARG A 230 -16.16 -4.33 18.88
C ARG A 230 -15.12 -5.23 18.22
N HIS A 231 -13.84 -4.86 18.30
CA HIS A 231 -12.73 -5.51 17.61
C HIS A 231 -11.59 -5.88 18.60
N PRO A 232 -11.81 -6.78 19.56
CA PRO A 232 -10.85 -7.03 20.66
C PRO A 232 -9.49 -7.55 20.18
N ARG A 233 -9.43 -8.34 19.09
CA ARG A 233 -8.16 -8.83 18.54
C ARG A 233 -7.30 -7.74 17.90
N LEU A 234 -7.90 -6.57 17.58
CA LEU A 234 -7.13 -5.45 17.03
C LEU A 234 -6.03 -4.99 18.00
N ARG A 235 -6.19 -5.20 19.31
CA ARG A 235 -5.13 -4.93 20.29
C ARG A 235 -3.82 -5.66 19.94
N GLU A 236 -3.90 -6.95 19.65
CA GLU A 236 -2.73 -7.75 19.28
C GLU A 236 -2.09 -7.25 17.97
N ALA A 237 -2.90 -6.85 16.97
CA ALA A 237 -2.37 -6.24 15.77
C ALA A 237 -1.65 -4.92 16.08
N LEU A 238 -2.21 -4.07 16.93
CA LEU A 238 -1.60 -2.80 17.33
C LEU A 238 -0.30 -2.99 18.12
N ASP A 239 -0.22 -4.00 18.99
CA ASP A 239 1.00 -4.34 19.77
C ASP A 239 2.15 -4.78 18.84
N ASN A 240 1.83 -5.30 17.64
CA ASN A 240 2.79 -5.70 16.61
C ASN A 240 2.94 -4.67 15.47
N ALA A 241 2.29 -3.52 15.59
CA ALA A 241 2.33 -2.50 14.55
C ALA A 241 3.67 -1.79 14.48
N LEU A 242 4.11 -1.49 13.25
CA LEU A 242 5.24 -0.62 12.96
C LEU A 242 4.74 0.70 12.40
N VAL A 243 5.30 1.83 12.83
CA VAL A 243 4.86 3.15 12.40
C VAL A 243 6.02 3.99 11.88
N ALA A 244 5.80 4.70 10.78
CA ALA A 244 6.66 5.77 10.31
C ALA A 244 5.85 6.98 9.86
N VAL A 245 6.40 8.17 10.09
CA VAL A 245 5.96 9.40 9.44
C VAL A 245 7.04 9.78 8.43
N LEU A 246 6.63 9.93 7.17
CA LEU A 246 7.51 10.36 6.08
C LEU A 246 7.32 11.85 5.82
N GLU A 247 8.45 12.54 5.73
CA GLU A 247 8.56 13.92 5.28
C GLU A 247 8.83 13.98 3.77
N PRO A 248 8.60 15.13 3.11
CA PRO A 248 8.93 15.27 1.69
C PRO A 248 10.41 14.95 1.40
N GLY A 249 10.61 13.96 0.53
CA GLY A 249 11.91 13.41 0.16
C GLY A 249 12.26 12.08 0.81
N ASP A 250 11.55 11.68 1.86
CA ASP A 250 11.67 10.35 2.43
C ASP A 250 10.96 9.30 1.57
N ALA A 251 11.45 8.07 1.64
CA ALA A 251 10.77 6.93 1.04
C ALA A 251 10.60 5.79 2.04
N LEU A 252 9.64 4.91 1.76
CA LEU A 252 9.41 3.69 2.50
C LEU A 252 9.46 2.51 1.53
N TYR A 253 10.32 1.54 1.81
CA TYR A 253 10.24 0.24 1.18
C TYR A 253 9.21 -0.61 1.92
N LEU A 254 8.28 -1.18 1.15
CA LEU A 254 7.23 -2.10 1.59
C LEU A 254 7.41 -3.44 0.88
N PRO A 255 7.70 -4.53 1.62
CA PRO A 255 7.68 -5.87 1.03
C PRO A 255 6.27 -6.28 0.62
N PRO A 256 6.11 -7.23 -0.32
CA PRO A 256 4.82 -7.82 -0.64
C PRO A 256 4.10 -8.35 0.60
N LEU A 257 2.76 -8.27 0.59
CA LEU A 257 1.85 -8.81 1.60
C LEU A 257 1.92 -8.17 3.00
N TRP A 258 2.73 -7.14 3.21
CA TRP A 258 2.67 -6.35 4.43
C TRP A 258 1.41 -5.48 4.45
N TRP A 259 0.60 -5.64 5.48
CA TRP A 259 -0.57 -4.79 5.68
C TRP A 259 -0.13 -3.37 6.00
N HIS A 260 -0.74 -2.38 5.34
CA HIS A 260 -0.39 -0.98 5.57
C HIS A 260 -1.60 -0.05 5.49
N GLN A 261 -1.78 0.75 6.53
CA GLN A 261 -2.66 1.90 6.54
C GLN A 261 -1.86 3.15 6.21
N VAL A 262 -2.43 4.02 5.37
CA VAL A 262 -1.77 5.25 4.93
C VAL A 262 -2.65 6.45 5.27
N GLU A 263 -2.11 7.38 6.07
CA GLU A 263 -2.80 8.60 6.49
C GLU A 263 -2.07 9.81 5.89
N SER A 264 -2.80 10.62 5.15
CA SER A 264 -2.33 11.93 4.68
C SER A 264 -2.58 12.97 5.77
N LEU A 265 -1.54 13.60 6.31
CA LEU A 265 -1.65 14.43 7.52
C LEU A 265 -1.87 15.92 7.23
N ASP A 266 -1.56 16.36 6.02
CA ASP A 266 -1.63 17.77 5.62
C ASP A 266 -2.83 18.09 4.71
N VAL A 267 -3.06 19.37 4.49
CA VAL A 267 -4.12 19.88 3.59
C VAL A 267 -3.81 19.62 2.11
N LEU A 268 -2.54 19.40 1.79
CA LEU A 268 -2.06 18.96 0.47
C LEU A 268 -0.96 17.91 0.66
N ASN A 269 -1.16 16.75 0.08
CA ASN A 269 -0.24 15.63 0.15
C ASN A 269 0.04 15.08 -1.24
N GLY A 270 1.28 14.71 -1.49
CA GLY A 270 1.73 14.02 -2.69
C GLY A 270 2.56 12.80 -2.36
N LEU A 271 2.30 11.69 -3.03
CA LEU A 271 3.09 10.47 -2.95
C LEU A 271 3.35 9.96 -4.36
N ILE A 272 4.53 9.42 -4.57
CA ILE A 272 4.88 8.68 -5.77
C ILE A 272 5.37 7.32 -5.35
N ASN A 273 4.80 6.27 -5.93
CA ASN A 273 5.25 4.93 -5.65
C ASN A 273 5.65 4.17 -6.91
N TYR A 274 6.53 3.20 -6.69
CA TYR A 274 7.07 2.30 -7.68
C TYR A 274 6.75 0.88 -7.23
N TRP A 275 5.92 0.19 -8.01
CA TRP A 275 5.61 -1.22 -7.80
C TRP A 275 6.37 -2.09 -8.79
N TRP A 276 7.01 -3.12 -8.28
CA TRP A 276 7.63 -4.14 -9.13
C TRP A 276 7.43 -5.53 -8.54
N MET A 277 7.40 -6.51 -9.41
CA MET A 277 7.25 -7.90 -9.05
C MET A 277 8.12 -8.75 -9.99
N PRO A 278 8.89 -9.71 -9.47
CA PRO A 278 9.59 -10.66 -10.33
C PRO A 278 8.60 -11.40 -11.23
N PRO A 279 8.94 -11.67 -12.49
CA PRO A 279 8.05 -12.39 -13.42
C PRO A 279 7.61 -13.78 -12.91
N SER A 280 8.39 -14.39 -12.02
CA SER A 280 8.11 -15.67 -11.39
C SER A 280 7.02 -15.63 -10.32
N MET A 281 6.68 -14.45 -9.80
CA MET A 281 5.60 -14.32 -8.82
C MET A 281 4.26 -14.32 -9.57
N ALA A 282 3.77 -15.53 -9.88
CA ALA A 282 2.41 -15.72 -10.35
C ALA A 282 1.42 -15.26 -9.27
N SER A 283 0.18 -14.96 -9.68
CA SER A 283 -0.87 -14.45 -8.80
C SER A 283 -1.15 -15.39 -7.62
N GLY A 284 -0.50 -15.15 -6.48
CA GLY A 284 -0.78 -15.87 -5.24
C GLY A 284 -2.23 -15.67 -4.76
N MET A 285 -2.86 -14.55 -5.12
CA MET A 285 -4.26 -14.30 -4.82
C MET A 285 -5.20 -15.25 -5.56
N ASP A 286 -4.94 -15.53 -6.85
CA ASP A 286 -5.73 -16.51 -7.62
C ASP A 286 -5.58 -17.90 -7.01
N ALA A 287 -4.39 -18.29 -6.59
CA ALA A 287 -4.15 -19.56 -5.90
C ALA A 287 -4.90 -19.64 -4.57
N LEU A 288 -4.93 -18.56 -3.79
CA LEU A 288 -5.69 -18.46 -2.55
C LEU A 288 -7.20 -18.61 -2.79
N LEU A 289 -7.74 -17.90 -3.78
CA LEU A 289 -9.17 -17.96 -4.11
C LEU A 289 -9.56 -19.34 -4.65
N LEU A 290 -8.72 -19.95 -5.47
CA LEU A 290 -8.93 -21.32 -5.98
C LEU A 290 -8.91 -22.35 -4.84
N ALA A 291 -7.91 -22.27 -3.95
CA ALA A 291 -7.84 -23.14 -2.79
C ALA A 291 -9.07 -22.97 -1.88
N ARG A 292 -9.51 -21.74 -1.66
CA ARG A 292 -10.74 -21.45 -0.90
C ARG A 292 -11.97 -22.07 -1.56
N LEU A 293 -12.14 -21.88 -2.87
CA LEU A 293 -13.24 -22.45 -3.65
C LEU A 293 -13.29 -23.98 -3.52
N ALA A 294 -12.14 -24.62 -3.68
CA ALA A 294 -12.05 -26.08 -3.72
C ALA A 294 -12.14 -26.75 -2.33
N LEU A 295 -11.64 -26.07 -1.28
CA LEU A 295 -11.40 -26.73 0.01
C LEU A 295 -12.28 -26.23 1.15
N HIS A 296 -12.77 -24.99 1.09
CA HIS A 296 -13.45 -24.38 2.26
C HIS A 296 -14.71 -25.14 2.71
N SER A 297 -15.47 -25.70 1.77
CA SER A 297 -16.72 -26.43 2.03
C SER A 297 -16.52 -27.89 2.46
N LEU A 298 -15.28 -28.39 2.41
CA LEU A 298 -14.99 -29.77 2.82
C LEU A 298 -15.16 -29.96 4.34
N PRO A 299 -15.51 -31.19 4.82
CA PRO A 299 -15.50 -31.50 6.24
C PRO A 299 -14.14 -31.20 6.91
N ALA A 300 -14.17 -30.79 8.17
CA ALA A 300 -12.96 -30.37 8.89
C ALA A 300 -11.80 -31.36 8.84
N PRO A 301 -12.00 -32.69 9.00
CA PRO A 301 -10.89 -33.66 8.88
C PRO A 301 -10.23 -33.65 7.49
N LEU A 302 -11.02 -33.49 6.41
CA LEU A 302 -10.47 -33.42 5.05
C LEU A 302 -9.71 -32.12 4.81
N ARG A 303 -10.20 -30.99 5.34
CA ARG A 303 -9.46 -29.73 5.27
C ARG A 303 -8.11 -29.83 5.96
N GLU A 304 -8.04 -30.53 7.10
CA GLU A 304 -6.78 -30.71 7.84
C GLU A 304 -5.80 -31.60 7.07
N ASN A 305 -6.28 -32.65 6.39
CA ASN A 305 -5.44 -33.46 5.50
C ASN A 305 -4.90 -32.61 4.34
N TRP A 306 -5.73 -31.76 3.74
CA TRP A 306 -5.27 -30.83 2.70
C TRP A 306 -4.25 -29.84 3.23
N ARG A 307 -4.40 -29.33 4.44
CA ARG A 307 -3.40 -28.45 5.07
C ARG A 307 -2.02 -29.13 5.11
N ALA A 308 -1.97 -30.37 5.53
CA ALA A 308 -0.71 -31.12 5.57
C ALA A 308 -0.07 -31.28 4.19
N LEU A 309 -0.89 -31.47 3.13
CA LEU A 309 -0.39 -31.56 1.76
C LEU A 309 0.13 -30.21 1.26
N PHE A 310 -0.58 -29.10 1.54
CA PHE A 310 -0.11 -27.77 1.19
C PHE A 310 1.19 -27.43 1.91
N GLU A 311 1.27 -27.70 3.22
CA GLU A 311 2.48 -27.48 4.00
C GLU A 311 3.68 -28.20 3.40
N HIS A 312 3.49 -29.45 2.99
CA HIS A 312 4.57 -30.26 2.40
C HIS A 312 4.92 -29.83 0.97
N TYR A 313 3.92 -29.68 0.08
CA TYR A 313 4.17 -29.50 -1.35
C TYR A 313 4.27 -28.04 -1.82
N VAL A 314 3.76 -27.10 -1.04
CA VAL A 314 3.71 -25.69 -1.41
C VAL A 314 4.67 -24.84 -0.56
N PHE A 315 4.76 -25.12 0.74
CA PHE A 315 5.51 -24.27 1.68
C PHE A 315 6.84 -24.87 2.18
N SER A 316 7.11 -26.14 1.87
CA SER A 316 8.36 -26.80 2.28
C SER A 316 9.32 -26.96 1.10
N ASP A 317 10.59 -26.58 1.30
CA ASP A 317 11.66 -26.82 0.33
C ASP A 317 12.07 -28.30 0.25
N MET A 318 11.53 -29.16 1.11
CA MET A 318 11.91 -30.57 1.21
C MET A 318 11.09 -31.51 0.32
N ALA A 319 10.00 -31.02 -0.29
CA ALA A 319 9.01 -31.86 -1.00
C ALA A 319 9.61 -32.77 -2.10
N ALA A 320 10.67 -32.32 -2.77
CA ALA A 320 11.28 -33.05 -3.90
C ALA A 320 12.73 -33.49 -3.66
N THR A 321 13.26 -33.37 -2.45
CA THR A 321 14.69 -33.65 -2.17
C THR A 321 15.09 -35.09 -2.43
N HIS A 322 14.19 -36.06 -2.22
CA HIS A 322 14.38 -37.50 -2.44
C HIS A 322 14.17 -37.92 -3.90
N ILE A 323 13.71 -37.01 -4.77
CA ILE A 323 13.45 -37.29 -6.19
C ILE A 323 14.63 -36.75 -7.02
N PRO A 324 15.22 -37.57 -7.93
CA PRO A 324 16.23 -37.08 -8.87
C PRO A 324 15.72 -35.87 -9.67
N LYS A 325 16.56 -34.85 -9.89
CA LYS A 325 16.15 -33.59 -10.54
C LYS A 325 15.34 -33.78 -11.82
N GLN A 326 15.73 -34.76 -12.65
CA GLN A 326 15.09 -35.05 -13.95
C GLN A 326 13.70 -35.70 -13.83
N GLN A 327 13.32 -36.15 -12.63
CA GLN A 327 12.06 -36.85 -12.37
C GLN A 327 11.07 -36.02 -11.51
N ARG A 328 11.44 -34.79 -11.12
CA ARG A 328 10.63 -33.98 -10.22
C ARG A 328 9.32 -33.45 -10.85
N GLY A 329 9.28 -33.33 -12.17
CA GLY A 329 8.09 -32.78 -12.85
C GLY A 329 7.70 -31.46 -12.25
N VAL A 330 6.41 -31.30 -11.89
CA VAL A 330 5.85 -30.06 -11.31
C VAL A 330 6.41 -29.69 -9.92
N LEU A 331 7.17 -30.58 -9.29
CA LEU A 331 7.87 -30.32 -8.02
C LEU A 331 9.29 -29.77 -8.23
N GLY A 332 9.74 -29.66 -9.48
CA GLY A 332 11.01 -29.04 -9.85
C GLY A 332 10.85 -27.58 -10.26
N GLU A 333 11.98 -26.96 -10.63
CA GLU A 333 11.96 -25.66 -11.30
C GLU A 333 11.32 -25.85 -12.69
N LEU A 334 10.25 -25.10 -12.95
CA LEU A 334 9.56 -25.12 -14.23
C LEU A 334 10.12 -24.01 -15.13
N ASP A 335 10.42 -24.35 -16.38
CA ASP A 335 10.66 -23.33 -17.38
C ASP A 335 9.35 -22.61 -17.79
N ALA A 336 9.47 -21.55 -18.61
CA ALA A 336 8.33 -20.75 -19.03
C ALA A 336 7.27 -21.56 -19.79
N GLN A 337 7.68 -22.54 -20.60
CA GLN A 337 6.79 -23.40 -21.38
C GLN A 337 6.08 -24.44 -20.50
N GLU A 338 6.80 -25.06 -19.59
CA GLU A 338 6.24 -26.01 -18.61
C GLU A 338 5.22 -25.31 -17.70
N ALA A 339 5.55 -24.11 -17.20
CA ALA A 339 4.65 -23.30 -16.40
C ALA A 339 3.38 -22.89 -17.18
N ALA A 340 3.51 -22.51 -18.47
CA ALA A 340 2.36 -22.21 -19.33
C ALA A 340 1.49 -23.46 -19.55
N THR A 341 2.08 -24.60 -19.81
CA THR A 341 1.37 -25.88 -20.00
C THR A 341 0.59 -26.27 -18.74
N LEU A 342 1.22 -26.12 -17.57
CA LEU A 342 0.55 -26.41 -16.29
C LEU A 342 -0.64 -25.47 -16.05
N ARG A 343 -0.50 -24.15 -16.34
CA ARG A 343 -1.60 -23.18 -16.24
C ARG A 343 -2.79 -23.56 -17.14
N GLU A 344 -2.55 -23.92 -18.40
CA GLU A 344 -3.61 -24.34 -19.31
C GLU A 344 -4.31 -25.62 -18.86
N ARG A 345 -3.55 -26.58 -18.31
CA ARG A 345 -4.12 -27.80 -17.72
C ARG A 345 -5.02 -27.48 -16.53
N ILE A 346 -4.61 -26.56 -15.63
CA ILE A 346 -5.41 -26.14 -14.50
C ILE A 346 -6.69 -25.43 -14.98
N LYS A 347 -6.57 -24.48 -15.91
CA LYS A 347 -7.73 -23.80 -16.50
C LYS A 347 -8.76 -24.74 -17.13
N SER A 348 -8.27 -25.77 -17.82
CA SER A 348 -9.17 -26.74 -18.48
C SER A 348 -9.84 -27.71 -17.50
N ALA A 349 -9.36 -27.81 -16.26
CA ALA A 349 -9.94 -28.65 -15.22
C ALA A 349 -10.96 -27.90 -14.32
N LEU A 350 -11.06 -26.57 -14.46
CA LEU A 350 -12.00 -25.68 -13.77
C LEU A 350 -13.24 -25.41 -14.64
#